data_1b1f5256ee819816601a5e90411e99af
#
_entry.id   1b1f5256ee819816601a5e90411e99af
#
_cell.length_a   1.000
_cell.length_b   1.000
_cell.length_c   1.000
_cell.angle_alpha   90.00
_cell.angle_beta   90.00
_cell.angle_gamma   90.00
#
_symmetry.space_group_name_H-M   'P 1'
#
loop_
_entity.id
_entity.type
_entity.pdbx_description
1 polymer ?
#
loop_
_entity_poly.entity_id
_entity_poly.type
_entity_poly.pdbx_seq_one_letter_code
_entity_poly.pdbx_strand_id
1 'polypeptide(L)'
;GMQFFQKVGERVITLKPTTVIAILALLLIAPVVANPDGPPWLNGGDRVVETGCTCHGDGAPSTEVVVSISGVPRSYSLGVTYDFTINLQHASNEDGGYMLWDYNSGTLTPGEGSKTVDDEPGALSQSEVGNNWAVSWTAPSEDVGSVAFQLVGNAVNGNGQFDGGDLWNIL
;
A
#
# COMPACT_ATOMS: atom_id res chain seq x y z
N GLY A 1 2.33 -73.76 6.11
CA GLY A 1 2.62 -72.35 6.26
C GLY A 1 1.33 -71.54 6.31
N MET A 2 0.97 -71.06 7.48
CA MET A 2 -0.26 -70.31 7.77
C MET A 2 0.10 -68.82 7.71
N GLN A 3 -0.40 -68.13 6.65
CA GLN A 3 -0.20 -66.68 6.55
C GLN A 3 -1.29 -65.93 7.37
N PHE A 4 -0.86 -65.20 8.38
CA PHE A 4 -1.70 -64.27 9.13
C PHE A 4 -1.88 -63.00 8.32
N PHE A 5 -3.06 -62.77 7.80
CA PHE A 5 -3.44 -61.46 7.28
C PHE A 5 -3.93 -60.60 8.44
N GLN A 6 -3.12 -59.62 8.85
CA GLN A 6 -3.51 -58.62 9.83
C GLN A 6 -4.37 -57.57 9.08
N LYS A 7 -5.66 -57.55 9.37
CA LYS A 7 -6.61 -56.58 8.83
C LYS A 7 -6.40 -55.25 9.56
N VAL A 8 -5.72 -54.32 8.95
CA VAL A 8 -5.65 -52.93 9.43
C VAL A 8 -7.04 -52.32 9.25
N GLY A 9 -7.71 -52.04 10.38
CA GLY A 9 -9.03 -51.43 10.37
C GLY A 9 -8.94 -49.96 9.92
N GLU A 10 -9.36 -49.67 8.71
CA GLU A 10 -9.58 -48.30 8.24
C GLU A 10 -10.73 -47.68 9.06
N ARG A 11 -10.40 -46.75 9.93
CA ARG A 11 -11.41 -45.89 10.56
C ARG A 11 -11.84 -44.83 9.55
N VAL A 12 -12.96 -45.04 8.91
CA VAL A 12 -13.62 -44.02 8.11
C VAL A 12 -14.22 -42.99 9.07
N ILE A 13 -13.65 -41.80 9.12
CA ILE A 13 -14.21 -40.68 9.89
C ILE A 13 -15.35 -40.07 9.05
N THR A 14 -16.58 -40.39 9.44
CA THR A 14 -17.75 -39.80 8.78
C THR A 14 -18.08 -38.47 9.45
N LEU A 15 -17.72 -37.37 8.82
CA LEU A 15 -18.10 -36.03 9.30
C LEU A 15 -19.58 -35.77 9.01
N LYS A 16 -20.30 -35.23 10.00
CA LYS A 16 -21.69 -34.78 9.77
C LYS A 16 -21.71 -33.67 8.71
N PRO A 17 -22.75 -33.60 7.86
CA PRO A 17 -22.80 -32.57 6.80
C PRO A 17 -22.72 -31.14 7.34
N THR A 18 -23.24 -30.88 8.53
CA THR A 18 -23.10 -29.61 9.24
C THR A 18 -21.66 -29.25 9.59
N THR A 19 -20.82 -30.26 9.93
CA THR A 19 -19.39 -30.06 10.22
C THR A 19 -18.62 -29.77 8.94
N VAL A 20 -18.94 -30.44 7.84
CA VAL A 20 -18.35 -30.18 6.52
C VAL A 20 -18.67 -28.77 6.04
N ILE A 21 -19.92 -28.33 6.17
CA ILE A 21 -20.35 -26.96 5.81
C ILE A 21 -19.63 -25.90 6.66
N ALA A 22 -19.45 -26.15 7.97
CA ALA A 22 -18.74 -25.23 8.86
C ALA A 22 -17.25 -25.13 8.48
N ILE A 23 -16.61 -26.25 8.13
CA ILE A 23 -15.20 -26.25 7.68
C ILE A 23 -15.05 -25.55 6.32
N LEU A 24 -15.99 -25.79 5.37
CA LEU A 24 -15.98 -25.08 4.08
C LEU A 24 -16.21 -23.58 4.26
N ALA A 25 -17.10 -23.17 5.16
CA ALA A 25 -17.36 -21.77 5.45
C ALA A 25 -16.13 -21.08 6.07
N LEU A 26 -15.37 -21.77 6.92
CA LEU A 26 -14.11 -21.26 7.49
C LEU A 26 -13.00 -21.11 6.42
N LEU A 27 -12.99 -21.97 5.39
CA LEU A 27 -12.02 -21.92 4.29
C LEU A 27 -12.34 -20.82 3.27
N LEU A 28 -13.55 -20.25 3.30
CA LEU A 28 -13.97 -19.17 2.39
C LEU A 28 -13.71 -17.77 2.97
N ILE A 29 -13.28 -17.66 4.24
CA ILE A 29 -12.79 -16.42 4.82
C ILE A 29 -11.31 -16.33 4.43
N ALA A 30 -11.03 -15.91 3.19
CA ALA A 30 -9.69 -15.48 2.85
C ALA A 30 -9.40 -14.25 3.74
N PRO A 31 -8.32 -14.23 4.52
CA PRO A 31 -7.91 -13.01 5.19
C PRO A 31 -7.68 -11.95 4.12
N VAL A 32 -8.34 -10.82 4.24
CA VAL A 32 -8.00 -9.63 3.46
C VAL A 32 -6.67 -9.14 4.04
N VAL A 33 -5.58 -9.47 3.38
CA VAL A 33 -4.24 -9.06 3.81
C VAL A 33 -3.98 -7.69 3.20
N ALA A 34 -3.70 -6.69 4.03
CA ALA A 34 -3.20 -5.41 3.57
C ALA A 34 -1.96 -5.63 2.69
N ASN A 35 -1.90 -4.93 1.56
CA ASN A 35 -0.81 -5.12 0.59
C ASN A 35 0.43 -4.31 1.03
N PRO A 36 1.48 -4.95 1.59
CA PRO A 36 2.70 -4.24 1.99
C PRO A 36 3.46 -3.67 0.79
N ASP A 37 3.23 -4.21 -0.40
CA ASP A 37 3.90 -3.79 -1.65
C ASP A 37 3.28 -2.54 -2.29
N GLY A 38 2.45 -1.83 -1.57
CA GLY A 38 1.80 -0.61 -2.03
C GLY A 38 0.44 -0.80 -2.69
N PRO A 39 -0.36 0.27 -2.76
CA PRO A 39 -1.68 0.24 -3.39
C PRO A 39 -1.57 0.12 -4.90
N PRO A 40 -2.63 -0.35 -5.59
CA PRO A 40 -2.73 -0.23 -7.04
C PRO A 40 -2.84 1.25 -7.44
N TRP A 41 -2.52 1.57 -8.70
CA TRP A 41 -2.71 2.92 -9.25
C TRP A 41 -4.17 3.35 -9.23
N LEU A 42 -5.07 2.45 -9.63
CA LEU A 42 -6.51 2.69 -9.69
C LEU A 42 -7.27 1.83 -8.68
N ASN A 43 -8.23 2.44 -8.02
CA ASN A 43 -9.24 1.77 -7.22
C ASN A 43 -10.63 2.11 -7.77
N GLY A 44 -11.35 1.12 -8.30
CA GLY A 44 -12.67 1.33 -8.90
C GLY A 44 -12.69 2.24 -10.14
N GLY A 45 -11.52 2.53 -10.73
CA GLY A 45 -11.35 3.45 -11.86
C GLY A 45 -10.80 4.83 -11.49
N ASP A 46 -10.73 5.14 -10.20
CA ASP A 46 -10.19 6.41 -9.70
C ASP A 46 -8.73 6.23 -9.24
N ARG A 47 -7.91 7.28 -9.42
CA ARG A 47 -6.51 7.27 -8.99
C ARG A 47 -6.41 7.37 -7.49
N VAL A 48 -5.76 6.40 -6.86
CA VAL A 48 -5.60 6.35 -5.40
C VAL A 48 -4.88 7.58 -4.87
N VAL A 49 -3.89 8.10 -5.59
CA VAL A 49 -3.16 9.30 -5.20
C VAL A 49 -4.03 10.56 -5.13
N GLU A 50 -5.14 10.61 -5.89
CA GLU A 50 -6.07 11.75 -5.94
C GLU A 50 -7.28 11.55 -5.02
N THR A 51 -7.77 10.31 -4.88
CA THR A 51 -8.99 10.00 -4.13
C THR A 51 -8.72 9.48 -2.73
N GLY A 52 -7.47 9.13 -2.43
CA GLY A 52 -7.04 8.62 -1.13
C GLY A 52 -7.18 7.12 -0.96
N CYS A 53 -6.75 6.64 0.19
CA CYS A 53 -6.73 5.20 0.54
C CYS A 53 -8.13 4.71 0.96
N THR A 54 -9.13 4.89 0.11
CA THR A 54 -10.55 4.61 0.39
C THR A 54 -10.85 3.12 0.59
N CYS A 55 -9.90 2.21 0.32
CA CYS A 55 -9.99 0.79 0.68
C CYS A 55 -9.86 0.57 2.21
N HIS A 56 -9.29 1.56 2.93
CA HIS A 56 -9.07 1.51 4.37
C HIS A 56 -10.06 2.46 5.06
N GLY A 57 -10.94 1.94 5.91
CA GLY A 57 -11.90 2.75 6.67
C GLY A 57 -13.01 3.40 5.81
N ASP A 58 -13.64 4.44 6.34
CA ASP A 58 -14.87 5.04 5.79
C ASP A 58 -14.62 6.10 4.69
N GLY A 59 -13.45 6.10 4.06
CA GLY A 59 -13.19 6.86 2.85
C GLY A 59 -12.95 8.37 3.01
N ALA A 60 -12.88 8.91 4.22
CA ALA A 60 -12.58 10.32 4.46
C ALA A 60 -11.13 10.51 4.96
N PRO A 61 -10.41 11.58 4.50
CA PRO A 61 -9.10 11.89 5.03
C PRO A 61 -9.18 12.22 6.54
N SER A 62 -8.21 11.71 7.30
CA SER A 62 -8.12 11.94 8.74
C SER A 62 -7.09 13.03 9.06
N THR A 63 -7.48 14.01 9.87
CA THR A 63 -6.56 15.02 10.38
C THR A 63 -5.59 14.49 11.44
N GLU A 64 -5.77 13.26 11.92
CA GLU A 64 -4.86 12.58 12.84
C GLU A 64 -3.61 12.05 12.12
N VAL A 65 -3.68 11.88 10.80
CA VAL A 65 -2.55 11.49 9.96
C VAL A 65 -1.92 12.73 9.36
N VAL A 66 -0.64 12.94 9.63
CA VAL A 66 0.15 14.00 9.03
C VAL A 66 1.02 13.39 7.94
N VAL A 67 0.73 13.78 6.69
CA VAL A 67 1.53 13.44 5.51
C VAL A 67 2.31 14.66 5.11
N SER A 68 3.62 14.53 4.89
CA SER A 68 4.46 15.63 4.48
C SER A 68 5.59 15.19 3.54
N ILE A 69 6.04 16.12 2.73
CA ILE A 69 7.20 15.97 1.86
C ILE A 69 8.15 17.12 2.11
N SER A 70 9.44 16.82 2.27
CA SER A 70 10.50 17.81 2.43
C SER A 70 11.53 17.68 1.32
N GLY A 71 12.34 18.74 1.10
CA GLY A 71 13.32 18.78 0.01
C GLY A 71 12.77 19.35 -1.31
N VAL A 72 11.46 19.55 -1.43
CA VAL A 72 10.85 20.15 -2.61
C VAL A 72 11.33 21.59 -2.77
N PRO A 73 12.00 21.96 -3.89
CA PRO A 73 12.51 23.31 -4.10
C PRO A 73 11.35 24.29 -4.38
N ARG A 74 11.50 25.54 -3.97
CA ARG A 74 10.54 26.60 -4.33
C ARG A 74 10.57 26.96 -5.80
N SER A 75 11.72 26.72 -6.44
CA SER A 75 11.95 26.84 -7.89
C SER A 75 12.96 25.77 -8.28
N TYR A 76 12.76 25.17 -9.43
CA TYR A 76 13.66 24.16 -9.95
C TYR A 76 14.55 24.69 -11.05
N SER A 77 15.69 24.02 -11.27
CA SER A 77 16.54 24.19 -12.46
C SER A 77 16.35 23.01 -13.39
N LEU A 78 16.32 23.24 -14.68
CA LEU A 78 16.09 22.22 -15.71
C LEU A 78 17.10 21.07 -15.60
N GLY A 79 16.61 19.85 -15.59
CA GLY A 79 17.41 18.62 -15.52
C GLY A 79 18.14 18.39 -14.20
N VAL A 80 17.91 19.22 -13.17
CA VAL A 80 18.54 19.02 -11.84
C VAL A 80 17.72 18.04 -11.02
N THR A 81 18.42 17.15 -10.32
CA THR A 81 17.82 16.18 -9.38
C THR A 81 17.78 16.76 -7.97
N TYR A 82 16.65 16.59 -7.31
CA TYR A 82 16.38 17.00 -5.92
C TYR A 82 16.01 15.79 -5.10
N ASP A 83 16.57 15.68 -3.89
CA ASP A 83 16.22 14.62 -2.95
C ASP A 83 15.02 15.05 -2.10
N PHE A 84 14.02 14.17 -2.02
CA PHE A 84 12.82 14.36 -1.23
C PHE A 84 12.78 13.36 -0.09
N THR A 85 12.19 13.78 1.03
CA THR A 85 11.85 12.87 2.12
C THR A 85 10.34 12.95 2.35
N ILE A 86 9.69 11.79 2.24
CA ILE A 86 8.27 11.60 2.56
C ILE A 86 8.18 11.16 4.00
N ASN A 87 7.33 11.82 4.79
CA ASN A 87 7.08 11.46 6.18
C ASN A 87 5.59 11.25 6.39
N LEU A 88 5.30 10.20 7.13
CA LEU A 88 3.96 9.82 7.60
C LEU A 88 3.99 9.78 9.12
N GLN A 89 3.07 10.47 9.78
CA GLN A 89 2.98 10.51 11.23
C GLN A 89 1.55 10.29 11.71
N HIS A 90 1.42 9.44 12.71
CA HIS A 90 0.19 9.20 13.45
C HIS A 90 0.54 8.85 14.90
N ALA A 91 -0.32 9.18 15.85
CA ALA A 91 0.00 9.05 17.29
C ALA A 91 0.20 7.61 17.77
N SER A 92 -0.42 6.62 17.12
CA SER A 92 -0.40 5.21 17.52
C SER A 92 -0.08 4.23 16.38
N ASN A 93 -0.27 4.64 15.12
CA ASN A 93 0.08 3.81 13.96
C ASN A 93 1.47 4.24 13.49
N GLU A 94 2.49 3.43 13.79
CA GLU A 94 3.90 3.78 13.52
C GLU A 94 4.32 3.42 12.09
N ASP A 95 3.57 2.54 11.43
CA ASP A 95 3.83 2.05 10.09
C ASP A 95 2.74 2.48 9.11
N GLY A 96 3.07 2.43 7.83
CA GLY A 96 2.13 2.76 6.79
C GLY A 96 2.71 2.64 5.38
N GLY A 97 2.10 3.37 4.48
CA GLY A 97 2.50 3.44 3.09
C GLY A 97 2.16 4.79 2.47
N TYR A 98 2.63 4.99 1.26
CA TYR A 98 2.38 6.22 0.51
C TYR A 98 2.21 5.97 -0.98
N MET A 99 1.68 6.97 -1.71
CA MET A 99 1.81 7.13 -3.14
C MET A 99 2.10 8.60 -3.45
N LEU A 100 3.09 8.84 -4.31
CA LEU A 100 3.52 10.15 -4.78
C LEU A 100 3.43 10.22 -6.30
N TRP A 101 2.93 11.33 -6.83
CA TRP A 101 2.84 11.60 -8.26
C TRP A 101 3.18 13.06 -8.57
N ASP A 102 3.92 13.32 -9.64
CA ASP A 102 4.29 14.64 -10.12
C ASP A 102 3.54 15.04 -11.41
N TYR A 103 2.45 14.34 -11.72
CA TYR A 103 1.67 14.54 -12.95
C TYR A 103 2.50 14.36 -14.23
N ASN A 104 3.54 13.51 -14.15
CA ASN A 104 4.50 13.28 -15.25
C ASN A 104 5.24 14.56 -15.70
N SER A 105 5.44 15.50 -14.77
CA SER A 105 6.12 16.77 -15.05
C SER A 105 7.64 16.64 -15.05
N GLY A 106 8.18 15.60 -14.43
CA GLY A 106 9.61 15.30 -14.35
C GLY A 106 9.85 13.79 -14.30
N THR A 107 10.84 13.35 -13.53
CA THR A 107 11.13 11.94 -13.34
C THR A 107 11.31 11.66 -11.85
N LEU A 108 10.37 10.93 -11.26
CA LEU A 108 10.48 10.39 -9.91
C LEU A 108 11.31 9.12 -9.93
N THR A 109 12.26 9.02 -9.00
CA THR A 109 13.14 7.84 -8.84
C THR A 109 12.96 7.29 -7.42
N PRO A 110 12.61 6.00 -7.27
CA PRO A 110 12.44 5.38 -5.97
C PRO A 110 13.77 5.23 -5.25
N GLY A 111 13.77 5.42 -3.93
CA GLY A 111 14.85 5.03 -3.03
C GLY A 111 14.52 3.74 -2.29
N GLU A 112 15.27 3.49 -1.19
CA GLU A 112 15.05 2.31 -0.35
C GLU A 112 13.62 2.26 0.19
N GLY A 113 12.99 1.07 0.17
CA GLY A 113 11.61 0.86 0.59
C GLY A 113 10.55 1.44 -0.34
N SER A 114 10.93 1.91 -1.53
CA SER A 114 10.05 2.50 -2.54
C SER A 114 10.17 1.79 -3.88
N LYS A 115 9.14 1.91 -4.72
CA LYS A 115 9.10 1.39 -6.09
C LYS A 115 8.29 2.32 -7.00
N THR A 116 8.47 2.16 -8.30
CA THR A 116 7.52 2.71 -9.29
C THR A 116 6.20 1.93 -9.24
N VAL A 117 5.11 2.61 -9.52
CA VAL A 117 3.78 1.97 -9.63
C VAL A 117 3.68 1.26 -10.99
N ASP A 118 3.25 0.00 -10.99
CA ASP A 118 3.29 -0.86 -12.19
C ASP A 118 2.51 -0.27 -13.38
N ASP A 119 1.33 0.30 -13.13
CA ASP A 119 0.45 0.85 -14.17
C ASP A 119 0.71 2.35 -14.44
N GLU A 120 1.59 3.01 -13.68
CA GLU A 120 1.94 4.43 -13.82
C GLU A 120 3.42 4.65 -13.44
N PRO A 121 4.35 4.49 -14.38
CA PRO A 121 5.79 4.64 -14.10
C PRO A 121 6.21 6.03 -13.61
N GLY A 122 5.36 7.06 -13.80
CA GLY A 122 5.56 8.42 -13.28
C GLY A 122 5.17 8.58 -11.82
N ALA A 123 4.64 7.53 -11.16
CA ALA A 123 4.28 7.56 -9.76
C ALA A 123 5.16 6.60 -8.92
N LEU A 124 5.35 6.94 -7.65
CA LEU A 124 6.04 6.10 -6.67
C LEU A 124 5.08 5.64 -5.58
N SER A 125 5.36 4.45 -5.05
CA SER A 125 4.71 3.90 -3.87
C SER A 125 5.73 3.22 -2.98
N GLN A 126 5.37 2.86 -1.73
CA GLN A 126 6.20 2.00 -0.91
C GLN A 126 6.31 0.60 -1.53
N SER A 127 7.46 -0.04 -1.35
CA SER A 127 7.69 -1.48 -1.50
C SER A 127 7.87 -2.16 -0.14
N GLU A 128 8.03 -1.36 0.91
CA GLU A 128 8.12 -1.79 2.29
C GLU A 128 7.31 -0.84 3.17
N VAL A 129 6.61 -1.38 4.16
CA VAL A 129 5.90 -0.57 5.15
C VAL A 129 6.88 0.24 5.98
N GLY A 130 6.46 1.44 6.37
CA GLY A 130 7.29 2.35 7.15
C GLY A 130 6.58 3.66 7.41
N ASN A 131 7.34 4.66 7.82
CA ASN A 131 6.82 6.01 8.06
C ASN A 131 7.70 7.12 7.49
N ASN A 132 8.80 6.72 6.82
CA ASN A 132 9.74 7.64 6.20
C ASN A 132 10.40 6.99 4.98
N TRP A 133 10.42 7.69 3.85
CA TRP A 133 11.03 7.22 2.61
C TRP A 133 11.81 8.33 1.94
N ALA A 134 13.03 8.03 1.51
CA ALA A 134 13.83 8.89 0.67
C ALA A 134 13.56 8.55 -0.81
N VAL A 135 13.27 9.56 -1.61
CA VAL A 135 13.09 9.44 -3.07
C VAL A 135 13.77 10.62 -3.73
N SER A 136 13.92 10.60 -5.05
CA SER A 136 14.43 11.77 -5.76
C SER A 136 13.54 12.15 -6.93
N TRP A 137 13.61 13.42 -7.32
CA TRP A 137 12.92 13.96 -8.48
C TRP A 137 13.87 14.71 -9.36
N THR A 138 13.94 14.34 -10.63
CA THR A 138 14.69 15.06 -11.65
C THR A 138 13.73 15.98 -12.40
N ALA A 139 14.02 17.28 -12.35
CA ALA A 139 13.24 18.27 -13.04
C ALA A 139 13.25 18.05 -14.57
N PRO A 140 12.20 18.48 -15.29
CA PRO A 140 12.15 18.35 -16.73
C PRO A 140 13.32 19.09 -17.41
N SER A 141 13.69 18.64 -18.62
CA SER A 141 14.74 19.28 -19.44
C SER A 141 14.28 20.56 -20.11
N GLU A 142 12.97 20.81 -20.13
CA GLU A 142 12.34 22.01 -20.70
C GLU A 142 11.46 22.68 -19.63
N ASP A 143 11.28 23.99 -19.76
CA ASP A 143 10.43 24.75 -18.84
C ASP A 143 8.94 24.38 -19.05
N VAL A 144 8.35 23.74 -18.07
CA VAL A 144 6.92 23.37 -18.05
C VAL A 144 6.12 24.29 -17.11
N GLY A 145 6.73 25.34 -16.58
CA GLY A 145 6.11 26.22 -15.59
C GLY A 145 6.07 25.62 -14.20
N SER A 146 4.94 25.74 -13.51
CA SER A 146 4.77 25.20 -12.16
C SER A 146 4.58 23.68 -12.20
N VAL A 147 5.27 22.99 -11.32
CA VAL A 147 5.11 21.54 -11.06
C VAL A 147 4.33 21.36 -9.77
N ALA A 148 3.37 20.46 -9.78
CA ALA A 148 2.63 20.02 -8.61
C ALA A 148 3.02 18.60 -8.23
N PHE A 149 2.99 18.31 -6.94
CA PHE A 149 3.11 16.97 -6.40
C PHE A 149 1.85 16.61 -5.64
N GLN A 150 1.32 15.42 -5.90
CA GLN A 150 0.21 14.85 -5.16
C GLN A 150 0.74 13.72 -4.31
N LEU A 151 0.47 13.74 -3.00
CA LEU A 151 0.94 12.74 -2.06
C LEU A 151 -0.23 12.26 -1.20
N VAL A 152 -0.43 10.96 -1.12
CA VAL A 152 -1.33 10.31 -0.17
C VAL A 152 -0.52 9.40 0.74
N GLY A 153 -0.86 9.35 2.02
CA GLY A 153 -0.25 8.47 3.00
C GLY A 153 -1.31 7.79 3.86
N ASN A 154 -1.09 6.52 4.16
CA ASN A 154 -1.96 5.68 4.97
C ASN A 154 -1.19 5.14 6.17
N ALA A 155 -1.60 5.48 7.38
CA ALA A 155 -1.07 4.97 8.63
C ALA A 155 -1.87 3.74 9.06
N VAL A 156 -1.22 2.57 9.13
CA VAL A 156 -1.88 1.28 9.38
C VAL A 156 -1.71 0.84 10.83
N ASN A 157 -2.74 0.20 11.38
CA ASN A 157 -2.74 -0.33 12.75
C ASN A 157 -1.98 -1.68 12.89
N GLY A 158 -1.45 -2.23 11.80
CA GLY A 158 -0.63 -3.44 11.78
C GLY A 158 -1.38 -4.76 11.98
N ASN A 159 -2.73 -4.75 11.98
CA ASN A 159 -3.54 -5.96 12.17
C ASN A 159 -3.69 -6.81 10.88
N GLY A 160 -3.19 -6.32 9.74
CA GLY A 160 -3.27 -6.98 8.43
C GLY A 160 -4.66 -6.97 7.79
N GLN A 161 -5.56 -6.12 8.26
CA GLN A 161 -6.91 -5.95 7.71
C GLN A 161 -7.08 -4.56 7.14
N PHE A 162 -7.96 -4.41 6.15
CA PHE A 162 -8.44 -3.12 5.70
C PHE A 162 -9.63 -2.71 6.59
N ASP A 163 -9.42 -1.88 7.57
CA ASP A 163 -10.47 -1.49 8.52
C ASP A 163 -10.35 -0.03 8.98
N GLY A 164 -11.30 0.42 9.79
CA GLY A 164 -11.36 1.78 10.30
C GLY A 164 -10.25 2.14 11.30
N GLY A 165 -9.35 1.21 11.63
CA GLY A 165 -8.12 1.48 12.39
C GLY A 165 -6.97 1.95 11.51
N ASP A 166 -7.10 1.83 10.19
CA ASP A 166 -6.20 2.38 9.19
C ASP A 166 -6.70 3.75 8.77
N LEU A 167 -5.87 4.76 8.94
CA LEU A 167 -6.22 6.15 8.69
C LEU A 167 -5.33 6.75 7.62
N TRP A 168 -5.88 7.58 6.76
CA TRP A 168 -5.14 8.19 5.66
C TRP A 168 -5.35 9.70 5.56
N ASN A 169 -4.43 10.38 4.91
CA ASN A 169 -4.55 11.79 4.55
C ASN A 169 -3.86 12.08 3.22
N ILE A 170 -4.10 13.25 2.67
CA ILE A 170 -3.64 13.68 1.35
C ILE A 170 -3.04 15.09 1.44
N LEU A 171 -2.00 15.35 0.65
CA LEU A 171 -1.29 16.63 0.53
C LEU A 171 -1.27 17.09 -0.93
#